data_51ca365ec3bb527cd9baa7a73a8ad34c
#
_entry.id   51ca365ec3bb527cd9baa7a73a8ad34c
#
_cell.length_a   1.000
_cell.length_b   1.000
_cell.length_c   1.000
_cell.angle_alpha   90.00
_cell.angle_beta   90.00
_cell.angle_gamma   90.00
#
_symmetry.space_group_name_H-M   'P 1'
#
loop_
_entity.id
_entity.type
_entity.pdbx_description
1 polymer ?
#
loop_
_entity_poly.entity_id
_entity_poly.type
_entity_poly.pdbx_seq_one_letter_code
_entity_poly.pdbx_strand_id
1 'polypeptide(L)'
;MRKINWDRSGLPGWTYQSDSLFQLEAEELFRKHWQFVCHISELNEVGSYKTIDIVNERGFVIKCEKNEIRAFHNLCMHRGSRVIADKEGICKRAIVCPFHGWSYNFDGSVRGVPNKDSFGDTDFSEMGLRPLEIEIWHGLIFVRFKKSNQKNIAEILQRFDSEISHYKMENMEPVDGSNWTDILDANWKSVRDVDNEGYHVRQAHPSLFDLYGQDYKDEPFVEGTSRSVGTFNAKPSKKWSVKRYRHIVENNNWLKLPKLLSRSWIYFGIFPNFVLGLYPECIIYYY
;
A
#
# COMPACT_ATOMS: atom_id res chain seq x y z
N MET A 1 -9.58 31.56 4.90
CA MET A 1 -9.29 30.22 5.46
C MET A 1 -10.32 29.90 6.54
N ARG A 2 -11.20 28.91 6.34
CA ARG A 2 -12.07 28.41 7.42
C ARG A 2 -11.14 27.77 8.45
N LYS A 3 -11.18 28.23 9.71
CA LYS A 3 -10.59 27.50 10.84
C LYS A 3 -11.27 26.14 10.91
N ILE A 4 -10.57 25.08 10.53
CA ILE A 4 -11.03 23.72 10.74
C ILE A 4 -11.03 23.54 12.26
N ASN A 5 -12.22 23.35 12.83
CA ASN A 5 -12.37 23.10 14.26
C ASN A 5 -11.95 21.64 14.49
N TRP A 6 -10.69 21.42 14.85
CA TRP A 6 -10.15 20.08 15.10
C TRP A 6 -10.70 19.60 16.44
N ASP A 7 -11.38 18.47 16.37
CA ASP A 7 -11.64 17.69 17.58
C ASP A 7 -10.30 17.09 18.05
N ARG A 8 -9.84 17.55 19.20
CA ARG A 8 -8.57 17.09 19.81
C ARG A 8 -8.82 16.08 20.94
N SER A 9 -10.05 15.61 21.09
CA SER A 9 -10.42 14.72 22.20
C SER A 9 -9.88 13.30 22.07
N GLY A 10 -9.37 12.93 20.89
CA GLY A 10 -8.93 11.56 20.62
C GLY A 10 -10.11 10.58 20.53
N LEU A 11 -9.84 9.36 20.11
CA LEU A 11 -10.84 8.31 20.10
C LEU A 11 -11.04 7.75 21.51
N PRO A 12 -12.30 7.46 21.94
CA PRO A 12 -12.53 6.78 23.20
C PRO A 12 -11.84 5.41 23.25
N GLY A 13 -11.25 5.05 24.40
CA GLY A 13 -10.45 3.83 24.56
C GLY A 13 -11.17 2.53 24.14
N TRP A 14 -12.49 2.44 24.29
CA TRP A 14 -13.27 1.29 23.85
C TRP A 14 -13.17 1.01 22.34
N THR A 15 -12.92 2.02 21.53
CA THR A 15 -12.80 1.89 20.07
C THR A 15 -11.60 1.05 19.64
N TYR A 16 -10.60 0.91 20.48
CA TYR A 16 -9.41 0.09 20.25
C TYR A 16 -9.58 -1.37 20.69
N GLN A 17 -10.70 -1.69 21.37
CA GLN A 17 -10.91 -3.01 21.98
C GLN A 17 -12.22 -3.67 21.52
N SER A 18 -13.09 -2.95 20.81
CA SER A 18 -14.41 -3.43 20.42
C SER A 18 -14.34 -4.28 19.15
N ASP A 19 -14.61 -5.59 19.26
CA ASP A 19 -14.72 -6.51 18.13
C ASP A 19 -15.86 -6.11 17.18
N SER A 20 -16.99 -5.65 17.71
CA SER A 20 -18.12 -5.22 16.88
C SER A 20 -17.80 -3.98 16.06
N LEU A 21 -17.04 -3.02 16.62
CA LEU A 21 -16.53 -1.89 15.86
C LEU A 21 -15.53 -2.35 14.81
N PHE A 22 -14.62 -3.27 15.13
CA PHE A 22 -13.67 -3.80 14.16
C PHE A 22 -14.37 -4.50 12.99
N GLN A 23 -15.44 -5.25 13.22
CA GLN A 23 -16.24 -5.82 12.12
C GLN A 23 -16.88 -4.74 11.24
N LEU A 24 -17.35 -3.64 11.84
CA LEU A 24 -17.86 -2.50 11.09
C LEU A 24 -16.74 -1.80 10.30
N GLU A 25 -15.56 -1.63 10.88
CA GLU A 25 -14.37 -1.11 10.20
C GLU A 25 -13.95 -2.00 9.01
N ALA A 26 -14.02 -3.33 9.16
CA ALA A 26 -13.77 -4.26 8.08
C ALA A 26 -14.70 -4.01 6.88
N GLU A 27 -16.00 -3.86 7.11
CA GLU A 27 -17.01 -3.66 6.07
C GLU A 27 -16.97 -2.24 5.47
N GLU A 28 -16.82 -1.23 6.28
CA GLU A 28 -17.01 0.16 5.87
C GLU A 28 -15.70 0.87 5.53
N LEU A 29 -14.58 0.41 6.08
CA LEU A 29 -13.27 0.98 5.80
C LEU A 29 -12.44 0.06 4.91
N PHE A 30 -11.99 -1.08 5.41
CA PHE A 30 -11.00 -1.89 4.68
C PHE A 30 -11.49 -2.42 3.34
N ARG A 31 -12.75 -2.81 3.22
CA ARG A 31 -13.32 -3.29 1.94
C ARG A 31 -13.57 -2.16 0.94
N LYS A 32 -13.87 -0.96 1.41
CA LYS A 32 -14.30 0.17 0.58
C LYS A 32 -13.18 1.15 0.24
N HIS A 33 -12.03 1.07 0.90
CA HIS A 33 -10.86 1.90 0.62
C HIS A 33 -9.81 1.12 -0.15
N TRP A 34 -8.91 1.85 -0.78
CA TRP A 34 -7.80 1.28 -1.51
C TRP A 34 -6.82 0.61 -0.56
N GLN A 35 -6.44 -0.63 -0.89
CA GLN A 35 -5.48 -1.44 -0.17
C GLN A 35 -4.25 -1.63 -1.05
N PHE A 36 -3.08 -1.32 -0.55
CA PHE A 36 -1.82 -1.51 -1.25
C PHE A 36 -1.50 -3.00 -1.39
N VAL A 37 -0.94 -3.39 -2.55
CA VAL A 37 -0.56 -4.78 -2.82
C VAL A 37 0.95 -4.92 -3.03
N CYS A 38 1.51 -4.19 -4.01
CA CYS A 38 2.92 -4.28 -4.37
C CYS A 38 3.32 -3.15 -5.34
N HIS A 39 4.60 -3.10 -5.67
CA HIS A 39 5.08 -2.27 -6.78
C HIS A 39 5.06 -3.06 -8.10
N ILE A 40 4.89 -2.38 -9.25
CA ILE A 40 4.82 -3.02 -10.58
C ILE A 40 6.06 -3.83 -10.92
N SER A 41 7.25 -3.43 -10.44
CA SER A 41 8.51 -4.16 -10.65
C SER A 41 8.55 -5.53 -9.97
N GLU A 42 7.64 -5.81 -9.04
CA GLU A 42 7.50 -7.13 -8.42
C GLU A 42 6.72 -8.12 -9.30
N LEU A 43 6.10 -7.63 -10.38
CA LEU A 43 5.39 -8.44 -11.38
C LEU A 43 6.20 -8.45 -12.69
N ASN A 44 7.33 -9.17 -12.72
CA ASN A 44 8.33 -9.07 -13.78
C ASN A 44 7.88 -9.66 -15.11
N GLU A 45 7.18 -10.79 -15.11
CA GLU A 45 6.77 -11.51 -16.32
C GLU A 45 5.29 -11.88 -16.32
N VAL A 46 4.76 -12.25 -17.48
CA VAL A 46 3.37 -12.71 -17.62
C VAL A 46 3.12 -13.92 -16.72
N GLY A 47 2.05 -13.83 -15.93
CA GLY A 47 1.70 -14.81 -14.92
C GLY A 47 2.28 -14.53 -13.54
N SER A 48 3.20 -13.56 -13.36
CA SER A 48 3.64 -13.10 -12.04
C SER A 48 2.46 -12.57 -11.26
N TYR A 49 2.36 -12.95 -9.98
CA TYR A 49 1.26 -12.56 -9.10
C TYR A 49 1.72 -12.18 -7.70
N LYS A 50 0.92 -11.38 -7.03
CA LYS A 50 0.98 -11.10 -5.58
C LYS A 50 -0.41 -11.27 -4.98
N THR A 51 -0.51 -11.96 -3.83
CA THR A 51 -1.76 -12.08 -3.07
C THR A 51 -1.83 -11.01 -1.99
N ILE A 52 -3.04 -10.65 -1.62
CA ILE A 52 -3.35 -9.79 -0.48
C ILE A 52 -4.45 -10.42 0.36
N ASP A 53 -4.22 -10.51 1.66
CA ASP A 53 -5.22 -10.87 2.65
C ASP A 53 -5.41 -9.66 3.57
N ILE A 54 -6.63 -9.14 3.67
CA ILE A 54 -6.95 -8.04 4.57
C ILE A 54 -8.25 -8.33 5.32
N VAL A 55 -8.16 -8.40 6.62
CA VAL A 55 -9.25 -8.83 7.49
C VAL A 55 -9.82 -10.17 7.00
N ASN A 56 -11.02 -10.20 6.44
CA ASN A 56 -11.67 -11.40 5.92
C ASN A 56 -11.64 -11.48 4.38
N GLU A 57 -11.04 -10.53 3.72
CA GLU A 57 -10.95 -10.47 2.26
C GLU A 57 -9.65 -11.12 1.74
N ARG A 58 -9.76 -11.73 0.58
CA ARG A 58 -8.64 -12.37 -0.13
C ARG A 58 -8.65 -11.94 -1.57
N GLY A 59 -7.54 -11.38 -2.01
CA GLY A 59 -7.36 -10.93 -3.38
C GLY A 59 -6.00 -11.33 -3.95
N PHE A 60 -5.79 -11.10 -5.21
CA PHE A 60 -4.50 -11.14 -5.85
C PHE A 60 -4.47 -10.22 -7.07
N VAL A 61 -3.29 -9.78 -7.42
CA VAL A 61 -2.99 -9.11 -8.69
C VAL A 61 -2.12 -10.03 -9.54
N ILE A 62 -2.30 -9.98 -10.84
CA ILE A 62 -1.56 -10.82 -11.80
C ILE A 62 -1.22 -10.04 -13.05
N LYS A 63 0.02 -10.22 -13.54
CA LYS A 63 0.45 -9.65 -14.82
C LYS A 63 -0.07 -10.50 -15.97
N CYS A 64 -0.85 -9.88 -16.83
CA CYS A 64 -1.40 -10.47 -18.04
C CYS A 64 -0.51 -10.16 -19.25
N GLU A 65 -0.93 -10.65 -20.43
CA GLU A 65 -0.31 -10.26 -21.69
C GLU A 65 -0.41 -8.74 -21.93
N LYS A 66 0.40 -8.21 -22.83
CA LYS A 66 0.45 -6.77 -23.19
C LYS A 66 0.74 -5.83 -22.03
N ASN A 67 1.44 -6.31 -20.98
CA ASN A 67 1.73 -5.55 -19.74
C ASN A 67 0.50 -5.09 -18.95
N GLU A 68 -0.66 -5.67 -19.20
CA GLU A 68 -1.86 -5.41 -18.40
C GLU A 68 -1.72 -6.10 -17.04
N ILE A 69 -2.17 -5.44 -15.97
CA ILE A 69 -2.26 -6.03 -14.63
C ILE A 69 -3.74 -6.05 -14.25
N ARG A 70 -4.20 -7.21 -13.81
CA ARG A 70 -5.57 -7.42 -13.34
C ARG A 70 -5.60 -7.86 -11.89
N ALA A 71 -6.73 -7.63 -11.25
CA ALA A 71 -6.97 -7.98 -9.86
C ALA A 71 -8.26 -8.80 -9.74
N PHE A 72 -8.22 -9.82 -8.88
CA PHE A 72 -9.36 -10.69 -8.65
C PHE A 72 -9.51 -11.04 -7.18
N HIS A 73 -10.73 -11.35 -6.75
CA HIS A 73 -10.94 -12.08 -5.51
C HIS A 73 -10.25 -13.45 -5.61
N ASN A 74 -9.51 -13.82 -4.59
CA ASN A 74 -8.80 -15.10 -4.55
C ASN A 74 -9.71 -16.25 -4.13
N LEU A 75 -10.80 -16.44 -4.88
CA LEU A 75 -11.86 -17.40 -4.61
C LEU A 75 -12.30 -18.10 -5.90
N CYS A 76 -12.25 -19.44 -5.89
CA CYS A 76 -12.72 -20.26 -6.99
C CYS A 76 -14.24 -20.20 -7.13
N MET A 77 -14.74 -19.96 -8.33
CA MET A 77 -16.17 -19.86 -8.60
C MET A 77 -16.93 -21.17 -8.45
N HIS A 78 -16.21 -22.29 -8.33
CA HIS A 78 -16.84 -23.59 -8.04
C HIS A 78 -17.39 -23.65 -6.61
N ARG A 79 -16.51 -23.54 -5.58
CA ARG A 79 -16.88 -23.69 -4.16
C ARG A 79 -16.10 -22.78 -3.22
N GLY A 80 -15.65 -21.61 -3.69
CA GLY A 80 -15.00 -20.60 -2.87
C GLY A 80 -13.63 -20.95 -2.29
N SER A 81 -12.98 -22.01 -2.79
CA SER A 81 -11.61 -22.33 -2.39
C SER A 81 -10.64 -21.24 -2.87
N ARG A 82 -9.60 -20.95 -2.09
CA ARG A 82 -8.50 -20.10 -2.53
C ARG A 82 -7.85 -20.68 -3.79
N VAL A 83 -7.71 -19.88 -4.85
CA VAL A 83 -7.10 -20.35 -6.12
C VAL A 83 -5.59 -20.24 -6.13
N ILE A 84 -5.02 -19.26 -5.41
CA ILE A 84 -3.59 -19.05 -5.24
C ILE A 84 -3.27 -19.06 -3.74
N ALA A 85 -2.47 -20.04 -3.29
CA ALA A 85 -2.13 -20.21 -1.87
C ALA A 85 -0.93 -19.38 -1.43
N ASP A 86 0.10 -19.27 -2.27
CA ASP A 86 1.35 -18.59 -1.98
C ASP A 86 1.21 -17.06 -2.04
N LYS A 87 2.05 -16.35 -1.29
CA LYS A 87 2.04 -14.89 -1.25
C LYS A 87 2.41 -14.28 -2.60
N GLU A 88 3.33 -14.89 -3.33
CA GLU A 88 3.85 -14.44 -4.62
C GLU A 88 4.34 -15.61 -5.43
N GLY A 89 4.48 -15.44 -6.73
CA GLY A 89 4.98 -16.47 -7.64
C GLY A 89 4.57 -16.23 -9.08
N ILE A 90 4.64 -17.29 -9.88
CA ILE A 90 4.34 -17.23 -11.32
C ILE A 90 3.41 -18.37 -11.71
N CYS A 91 2.27 -18.03 -12.26
CA CYS A 91 1.38 -18.97 -12.95
C CYS A 91 1.87 -19.18 -14.39
N LYS A 92 2.45 -20.32 -14.72
CA LYS A 92 3.11 -20.53 -16.03
C LYS A 92 2.16 -20.49 -17.22
N ARG A 93 0.92 -20.96 -17.10
CA ARG A 93 -0.03 -21.10 -18.22
C ARG A 93 -1.47 -20.72 -17.88
N ALA A 94 -1.85 -20.85 -16.63
CA ALA A 94 -3.20 -20.63 -16.14
C ALA A 94 -3.17 -20.51 -14.62
N ILE A 95 -4.21 -19.92 -14.05
CA ILE A 95 -4.51 -19.96 -12.63
C ILE A 95 -5.28 -21.26 -12.39
N VAL A 96 -4.76 -22.17 -11.55
CA VAL A 96 -5.39 -23.48 -11.32
C VAL A 96 -5.80 -23.62 -9.86
N CYS A 97 -7.09 -23.83 -9.62
CA CYS A 97 -7.61 -24.09 -8.29
C CYS A 97 -7.07 -25.42 -7.75
N PRO A 98 -6.39 -25.43 -6.58
CA PRO A 98 -5.77 -26.65 -6.06
C PRO A 98 -6.79 -27.67 -5.56
N PHE A 99 -8.06 -27.29 -5.39
CA PHE A 99 -9.08 -28.19 -4.83
C PHE A 99 -9.64 -29.18 -5.86
N HIS A 100 -10.15 -28.67 -7.01
CA HIS A 100 -10.77 -29.55 -8.03
C HIS A 100 -10.21 -29.31 -9.44
N GLY A 101 -9.12 -28.56 -9.59
CA GLY A 101 -8.46 -28.35 -10.87
C GLY A 101 -9.20 -27.40 -11.84
N TRP A 102 -10.21 -26.65 -11.38
CA TRP A 102 -10.77 -25.60 -12.21
C TRP A 102 -9.66 -24.62 -12.59
N SER A 103 -9.57 -24.27 -13.84
CA SER A 103 -8.52 -23.40 -14.33
C SER A 103 -9.10 -22.14 -14.99
N TYR A 104 -8.36 -21.03 -14.84
CA TYR A 104 -8.73 -19.72 -15.34
C TYR A 104 -7.59 -19.15 -16.16
N ASN A 105 -7.93 -18.41 -17.21
CA ASN A 105 -6.99 -17.58 -17.93
C ASN A 105 -6.57 -16.39 -17.05
N PHE A 106 -5.52 -15.67 -17.44
CA PHE A 106 -5.04 -14.51 -16.66
C PHE A 106 -6.01 -13.31 -16.71
N ASP A 107 -6.95 -13.30 -17.66
CA ASP A 107 -8.06 -12.34 -17.71
C ASP A 107 -9.23 -12.70 -16.78
N GLY A 108 -9.12 -13.82 -16.05
CA GLY A 108 -10.12 -14.34 -15.13
C GLY A 108 -11.19 -15.24 -15.76
N SER A 109 -11.27 -15.36 -17.08
CA SER A 109 -12.23 -16.24 -17.74
C SER A 109 -11.93 -17.72 -17.44
N VAL A 110 -12.99 -18.56 -17.43
CA VAL A 110 -12.81 -20.00 -17.25
C VAL A 110 -12.07 -20.58 -18.44
N ARG A 111 -10.97 -21.28 -18.16
CA ARG A 111 -10.16 -21.98 -19.16
C ARG A 111 -10.54 -23.45 -19.29
N GLY A 112 -10.79 -24.11 -18.16
CA GLY A 112 -11.13 -25.51 -18.15
C GLY A 112 -11.74 -25.98 -16.83
N VAL A 113 -12.66 -26.94 -16.97
CA VAL A 113 -13.40 -27.56 -15.86
C VAL A 113 -13.25 -29.08 -16.00
N PRO A 114 -12.60 -29.75 -15.05
CA PRO A 114 -12.53 -31.20 -15.03
C PRO A 114 -13.94 -31.83 -14.93
N ASN A 115 -14.17 -32.92 -15.65
CA ASN A 115 -15.46 -33.61 -15.68
C ASN A 115 -16.64 -32.69 -15.99
N LYS A 116 -16.49 -31.84 -16.98
CA LYS A 116 -17.46 -30.80 -17.36
C LYS A 116 -18.86 -31.34 -17.54
N ASP A 117 -18.99 -32.55 -18.10
CA ASP A 117 -20.27 -33.21 -18.36
C ASP A 117 -21.09 -33.49 -17.09
N SER A 118 -20.44 -33.54 -15.92
CA SER A 118 -21.11 -33.70 -14.62
C SER A 118 -21.91 -32.50 -14.16
N PHE A 119 -21.76 -31.36 -14.84
CA PHE A 119 -22.42 -30.10 -14.48
C PHE A 119 -23.67 -29.80 -15.34
N GLY A 120 -24.07 -30.75 -16.22
CA GLY A 120 -25.21 -30.55 -17.11
C GLY A 120 -25.03 -29.33 -18.02
N ASP A 121 -26.11 -28.55 -18.21
CA ASP A 121 -26.16 -27.41 -19.12
C ASP A 121 -25.60 -26.09 -18.49
N THR A 122 -24.65 -26.20 -17.57
CA THR A 122 -24.06 -25.03 -16.91
C THR A 122 -23.28 -24.15 -17.91
N ASP A 123 -23.60 -22.86 -17.96
CA ASP A 123 -22.82 -21.88 -18.71
C ASP A 123 -21.59 -21.43 -17.91
N PHE A 124 -20.43 -21.96 -18.28
CA PHE A 124 -19.17 -21.61 -17.62
C PHE A 124 -18.60 -20.24 -18.04
N SER A 125 -19.14 -19.59 -19.06
CA SER A 125 -18.68 -18.24 -19.45
C SER A 125 -18.95 -17.22 -18.35
N GLU A 126 -20.00 -17.41 -17.56
CA GLU A 126 -20.38 -16.56 -16.43
C GLU A 126 -19.65 -16.90 -15.11
N MET A 127 -18.82 -17.97 -15.11
CA MET A 127 -18.14 -18.48 -13.92
C MET A 127 -16.66 -18.07 -13.86
N GLY A 128 -16.31 -16.96 -14.49
CA GLY A 128 -14.98 -16.37 -14.37
C GLY A 128 -14.67 -15.83 -12.96
N LEU A 129 -13.39 -15.67 -12.65
CA LEU A 129 -12.96 -15.05 -11.40
C LEU A 129 -13.57 -13.65 -11.25
N ARG A 130 -14.04 -13.32 -10.07
CA ARG A 130 -14.64 -12.02 -9.79
C ARG A 130 -13.56 -10.92 -9.75
N PRO A 131 -13.64 -9.89 -10.59
CA PRO A 131 -12.65 -8.83 -10.61
C PRO A 131 -12.73 -7.95 -9.37
N LEU A 132 -11.57 -7.45 -8.94
CA LEU A 132 -11.44 -6.34 -8.01
C LEU A 132 -11.22 -5.04 -8.79
N GLU A 133 -11.60 -3.91 -8.21
CA GLU A 133 -11.14 -2.64 -8.72
C GLU A 133 -9.64 -2.51 -8.48
N ILE A 134 -8.91 -2.02 -9.47
CA ILE A 134 -7.46 -1.84 -9.43
C ILE A 134 -7.09 -0.43 -9.84
N GLU A 135 -6.12 0.14 -9.18
CA GLU A 135 -5.47 1.40 -9.56
C GLU A 135 -3.97 1.24 -9.49
N ILE A 136 -3.27 1.75 -10.50
CA ILE A 136 -1.81 1.81 -10.53
C ILE A 136 -1.42 3.29 -10.53
N TRP A 137 -0.76 3.71 -9.46
CA TRP A 137 -0.35 5.09 -9.29
C TRP A 137 1.15 5.14 -9.01
N HIS A 138 1.92 5.81 -9.89
CA HIS A 138 3.39 5.89 -9.84
C HIS A 138 4.08 4.53 -9.57
N GLY A 139 3.58 3.46 -10.19
CA GLY A 139 4.11 2.11 -10.03
C GLY A 139 3.59 1.34 -8.81
N LEU A 140 2.88 1.98 -7.90
CA LEU A 140 2.24 1.34 -6.74
C LEU A 140 0.87 0.79 -7.14
N ILE A 141 0.61 -0.48 -6.83
CA ILE A 141 -0.63 -1.18 -7.17
C ILE A 141 -1.54 -1.22 -5.96
N PHE A 142 -2.75 -0.73 -6.14
CA PHE A 142 -3.81 -0.76 -5.14
C PHE A 142 -5.03 -1.52 -5.66
N VAL A 143 -5.75 -2.18 -4.75
CA VAL A 143 -7.02 -2.84 -5.04
C VAL A 143 -8.10 -2.38 -4.08
N ARG A 144 -9.37 -2.52 -4.50
CA ARG A 144 -10.53 -2.25 -3.65
C ARG A 144 -11.51 -3.40 -3.76
N PHE A 145 -11.89 -3.96 -2.61
CA PHE A 145 -12.72 -5.17 -2.54
C PHE A 145 -14.20 -4.92 -2.74
N LYS A 146 -14.67 -3.72 -2.43
CA LYS A 146 -16.08 -3.33 -2.58
C LYS A 146 -16.17 -1.96 -3.20
N LYS A 147 -16.92 -1.85 -4.30
CA LYS A 147 -17.15 -0.56 -4.97
C LYS A 147 -17.69 0.47 -4.00
N SER A 148 -17.14 1.68 -4.05
CA SER A 148 -17.53 2.79 -3.19
C SER A 148 -17.36 4.13 -3.91
N ASN A 149 -17.84 5.20 -3.28
CA ASN A 149 -17.68 6.58 -3.77
C ASN A 149 -16.36 7.23 -3.29
N GLN A 150 -15.45 6.43 -2.71
CA GLN A 150 -14.15 6.94 -2.30
C GLN A 150 -13.34 7.35 -3.52
N LYS A 151 -12.66 8.49 -3.42
CA LYS A 151 -11.72 8.97 -4.43
C LYS A 151 -10.66 7.91 -4.71
N ASN A 152 -10.13 7.90 -5.91
CA ASN A 152 -8.98 7.07 -6.23
C ASN A 152 -7.68 7.67 -5.66
N ILE A 153 -6.58 6.91 -5.68
CA ILE A 153 -5.30 7.32 -5.08
C ILE A 153 -4.74 8.57 -5.78
N ALA A 154 -4.84 8.62 -7.11
CA ALA A 154 -4.39 9.78 -7.88
C ALA A 154 -5.15 11.06 -7.47
N GLU A 155 -6.46 10.98 -7.25
CA GLU A 155 -7.27 12.12 -6.79
C GLU A 155 -6.95 12.54 -5.35
N ILE A 156 -6.73 11.56 -4.45
CA ILE A 156 -6.36 11.80 -3.05
C ILE A 156 -5.03 12.55 -2.96
N LEU A 157 -4.05 12.16 -3.78
CA LEU A 157 -2.69 12.69 -3.76
C LEU A 157 -2.44 13.81 -4.78
N GLN A 158 -3.43 14.19 -5.58
CA GLN A 158 -3.29 15.19 -6.66
C GLN A 158 -2.60 16.48 -6.20
N ARG A 159 -2.93 16.96 -5.01
CA ARG A 159 -2.33 18.19 -4.46
C ARG A 159 -0.83 18.11 -4.20
N PHE A 160 -0.27 16.90 -4.15
CA PHE A 160 1.14 16.62 -3.91
C PHE A 160 1.86 16.03 -5.13
N ASP A 161 1.15 15.84 -6.24
CA ASP A 161 1.71 15.18 -7.43
C ASP A 161 2.95 15.88 -7.97
N SER A 162 2.99 17.21 -7.94
CA SER A 162 4.17 18.00 -8.35
C SER A 162 5.42 17.74 -7.48
N GLU A 163 5.25 17.30 -6.22
CA GLU A 163 6.33 16.93 -5.32
C GLU A 163 6.72 15.46 -5.54
N ILE A 164 5.73 14.58 -5.60
CA ILE A 164 5.90 13.12 -5.70
C ILE A 164 6.52 12.73 -7.05
N SER A 165 6.10 13.35 -8.14
CA SER A 165 6.56 13.05 -9.51
C SER A 165 8.08 13.20 -9.71
N HIS A 166 8.75 13.99 -8.88
CA HIS A 166 10.22 14.08 -8.93
C HIS A 166 10.93 12.78 -8.60
N TYR A 167 10.29 11.90 -7.82
CA TYR A 167 10.88 10.64 -7.38
C TYR A 167 10.83 9.53 -8.45
N LYS A 168 9.97 9.67 -9.47
CA LYS A 168 9.83 8.69 -10.58
C LYS A 168 9.74 7.26 -10.06
N MET A 169 8.85 7.04 -9.08
CA MET A 169 8.73 5.78 -8.36
C MET A 169 8.49 4.59 -9.30
N GLU A 170 7.78 4.80 -10.40
CA GLU A 170 7.51 3.78 -11.43
C GLU A 170 8.76 3.16 -12.06
N ASN A 171 9.92 3.80 -11.91
CA ASN A 171 11.22 3.31 -12.41
C ASN A 171 12.11 2.69 -11.31
N MET A 172 11.58 2.55 -10.09
CA MET A 172 12.32 1.98 -8.97
C MET A 172 12.13 0.47 -8.89
N GLU A 173 13.06 -0.18 -8.20
CA GLU A 173 13.02 -1.60 -7.90
C GLU A 173 13.19 -1.82 -6.39
N PRO A 174 12.61 -2.89 -5.83
CA PRO A 174 12.83 -3.25 -4.43
C PRO A 174 14.31 -3.49 -4.14
N VAL A 175 14.75 -3.07 -2.97
CA VAL A 175 16.09 -3.42 -2.47
C VAL A 175 16.04 -4.81 -1.87
N ASP A 176 16.90 -5.71 -2.30
CA ASP A 176 16.97 -7.08 -1.80
C ASP A 176 17.10 -7.12 -0.27
N GLY A 177 16.25 -7.93 0.36
CA GLY A 177 16.22 -8.08 1.81
C GLY A 177 15.64 -6.90 2.58
N SER A 178 15.05 -5.90 1.90
CA SER A 178 14.41 -4.76 2.55
C SER A 178 12.96 -5.03 2.98
N ASN A 179 12.35 -6.10 2.50
CA ASN A 179 10.98 -6.47 2.83
C ASN A 179 10.93 -7.30 4.12
N TRP A 180 10.12 -6.88 5.06
CA TRP A 180 9.86 -7.63 6.29
C TRP A 180 8.40 -7.46 6.72
N THR A 181 7.90 -8.42 7.46
CA THR A 181 6.54 -8.40 8.02
C THR A 181 6.64 -8.77 9.49
N ASP A 182 5.91 -8.07 10.34
CA ASP A 182 5.81 -8.36 11.76
C ASP A 182 4.35 -8.41 12.20
N ILE A 183 4.10 -9.05 13.34
CA ILE A 183 2.78 -9.13 13.96
C ILE A 183 2.83 -8.36 15.28
N LEU A 184 2.00 -7.33 15.36
CA LEU A 184 1.86 -6.53 16.57
C LEU A 184 0.55 -6.90 17.27
N ASP A 185 0.63 -7.15 18.59
CA ASP A 185 -0.55 -7.34 19.44
C ASP A 185 -1.18 -5.97 19.78
N ALA A 186 -1.67 -5.30 18.74
CA ALA A 186 -2.24 -3.96 18.83
C ALA A 186 -3.35 -3.74 17.81
N ASN A 187 -4.29 -2.87 18.13
CA ASN A 187 -5.29 -2.42 17.17
C ASN A 187 -4.62 -1.56 16.07
N TRP A 188 -5.04 -1.72 14.83
CA TRP A 188 -4.50 -0.97 13.69
C TRP A 188 -4.51 0.55 13.88
N LYS A 189 -5.52 1.10 14.61
CA LYS A 189 -5.61 2.52 14.92
C LYS A 189 -4.44 3.01 15.77
N SER A 190 -3.94 2.17 16.70
CA SER A 190 -2.77 2.52 17.53
C SER A 190 -1.51 2.72 16.68
N VAL A 191 -1.33 1.90 15.64
CA VAL A 191 -0.22 2.06 14.70
C VAL A 191 -0.37 3.39 13.94
N ARG A 192 -1.59 3.67 13.45
CA ARG A 192 -1.87 4.93 12.73
C ARG A 192 -1.74 6.17 13.60
N ASP A 193 -2.10 6.10 14.87
CA ASP A 193 -1.95 7.24 15.80
C ASP A 193 -0.48 7.64 15.95
N VAL A 194 0.42 6.68 16.04
CA VAL A 194 1.87 6.94 16.13
C VAL A 194 2.43 7.52 14.83
N ASP A 195 1.95 7.03 13.67
CA ASP A 195 2.43 7.49 12.37
C ASP A 195 1.95 8.91 11.99
N ASN A 196 0.81 9.32 12.53
CA ASN A 196 0.20 10.60 12.15
C ASN A 196 0.76 11.80 12.91
N GLU A 197 1.75 11.63 13.79
CA GLU A 197 2.30 12.72 14.57
C GLU A 197 3.83 12.61 14.72
N GLY A 198 4.51 13.75 14.75
CA GLY A 198 5.94 13.84 15.02
C GLY A 198 6.29 14.27 16.43
N TYR A 199 5.30 14.39 17.32
CA TYR A 199 5.53 14.87 18.70
C TYR A 199 6.45 13.95 19.51
N HIS A 200 6.37 12.63 19.29
CA HIS A 200 7.22 11.64 19.94
C HIS A 200 8.69 11.67 19.46
N VAL A 201 8.95 12.21 18.26
CA VAL A 201 10.30 12.16 17.62
C VAL A 201 11.39 12.71 18.51
N ARG A 202 11.11 13.80 19.24
CA ARG A 202 12.10 14.41 20.14
C ARG A 202 12.59 13.44 21.20
N GLN A 203 11.71 12.63 21.74
CA GLN A 203 11.99 11.75 22.88
C GLN A 203 12.37 10.34 22.44
N ALA A 204 11.62 9.76 21.52
CA ALA A 204 11.82 8.39 21.06
C ALA A 204 12.95 8.28 20.03
N HIS A 205 13.15 9.29 19.19
CA HIS A 205 14.08 9.27 18.06
C HIS A 205 15.08 10.43 18.08
N PRO A 206 15.98 10.53 19.10
CA PRO A 206 16.84 11.70 19.28
C PRO A 206 17.83 11.94 18.13
N SER A 207 18.09 10.97 17.28
CA SER A 207 18.88 11.16 16.05
C SER A 207 18.07 11.76 14.91
N LEU A 208 16.81 11.36 14.77
CA LEU A 208 15.89 12.00 13.81
C LEU A 208 15.58 13.44 14.22
N PHE A 209 15.38 13.68 15.51
CA PHE A 209 15.20 15.06 16.00
C PHE A 209 16.42 15.94 15.72
N ASP A 210 17.63 15.40 15.84
CA ASP A 210 18.87 16.11 15.49
C ASP A 210 19.01 16.31 13.97
N LEU A 211 18.52 15.39 13.15
CA LEU A 211 18.55 15.50 11.70
C LEU A 211 17.58 16.59 11.18
N TYR A 212 16.31 16.53 11.57
CA TYR A 212 15.25 17.40 11.02
C TYR A 212 14.21 17.86 12.03
N GLY A 213 14.22 17.40 13.25
CA GLY A 213 13.12 17.57 14.19
C GLY A 213 12.79 19.00 14.59
N GLN A 214 13.69 19.97 14.39
CA GLN A 214 13.40 21.38 14.66
C GLN A 214 12.52 22.02 13.56
N ASP A 215 12.63 21.51 12.33
CA ASP A 215 11.88 21.97 11.16
C ASP A 215 10.82 20.96 10.71
N TYR A 216 10.48 19.99 11.59
CA TYR A 216 9.42 19.03 11.33
C TYR A 216 8.04 19.69 11.38
N LYS A 217 7.21 19.37 10.40
CA LYS A 217 5.86 19.92 10.27
C LYS A 217 4.88 18.82 9.92
N ASP A 218 3.81 18.71 10.72
CA ASP A 218 2.64 17.91 10.41
C ASP A 218 1.59 18.79 9.75
N GLU A 219 1.09 18.36 8.62
CA GLU A 219 -0.06 18.96 7.96
C GLU A 219 -1.34 18.24 8.37
N PRO A 220 -2.47 18.95 8.40
CA PRO A 220 -3.75 18.37 8.73
C PRO A 220 -4.13 17.20 7.83
N PHE A 221 -4.77 16.19 8.41
CA PHE A 221 -5.43 15.15 7.63
C PHE A 221 -6.60 15.76 6.84
N VAL A 222 -6.53 15.70 5.52
CA VAL A 222 -7.54 16.25 4.62
C VAL A 222 -7.80 15.27 3.47
N GLU A 223 -9.06 14.99 3.21
CA GLU A 223 -9.49 14.17 2.06
C GLU A 223 -8.80 12.81 1.94
N GLY A 224 -8.60 12.12 3.07
CA GLY A 224 -8.04 10.77 3.09
C GLY A 224 -6.52 10.70 3.18
N THR A 225 -5.81 11.84 3.30
CA THR A 225 -4.34 11.84 3.44
C THR A 225 -3.85 12.88 4.43
N SER A 226 -2.76 12.54 5.11
CA SER A 226 -1.90 13.45 5.89
C SER A 226 -0.55 13.60 5.18
N ARG A 227 0.16 14.70 5.48
CA ARG A 227 1.53 14.92 5.03
C ARG A 227 2.35 15.45 6.19
N SER A 228 3.52 14.86 6.37
CA SER A 228 4.51 15.34 7.32
C SER A 228 5.85 15.55 6.62
N VAL A 229 6.60 16.57 7.00
CA VAL A 229 7.90 16.86 6.41
C VAL A 229 8.92 17.24 7.45
N GLY A 230 10.09 16.62 7.38
CA GLY A 230 11.28 16.98 8.14
C GLY A 230 12.41 17.45 7.22
N THR A 231 12.68 18.73 7.17
CA THR A 231 13.83 19.29 6.44
C THR A 231 15.08 19.25 7.31
N PHE A 232 16.22 18.86 6.76
CA PHE A 232 17.48 18.76 7.51
C PHE A 232 17.84 20.09 8.17
N ASN A 233 18.15 20.02 9.45
CA ASN A 233 18.55 21.17 10.24
C ASN A 233 19.69 21.95 9.55
N ALA A 234 19.63 23.27 9.56
CA ALA A 234 20.68 24.10 8.99
C ALA A 234 22.02 23.93 9.73
N LYS A 235 21.96 23.73 11.06
CA LYS A 235 23.15 23.54 11.90
C LYS A 235 23.74 22.15 11.74
N PRO A 236 25.07 21.98 11.73
CA PRO A 236 25.72 20.69 11.74
C PRO A 236 25.39 19.89 13.00
N SER A 237 25.10 18.63 12.84
CA SER A 237 24.92 17.70 13.96
C SER A 237 26.24 17.44 14.70
N LYS A 238 26.15 17.15 16.01
CA LYS A 238 27.29 16.61 16.78
C LYS A 238 27.34 15.07 16.70
N LYS A 239 26.23 14.42 16.38
CA LYS A 239 26.13 12.95 16.30
C LYS A 239 26.80 12.42 15.04
N TRP A 240 27.66 11.44 15.17
CA TRP A 240 28.41 10.84 14.06
C TRP A 240 27.50 10.25 13.00
N SER A 241 26.45 9.49 13.39
CA SER A 241 25.50 8.86 12.47
C SER A 241 24.78 9.89 11.60
N VAL A 242 24.32 10.99 12.19
CA VAL A 242 23.63 12.06 11.47
C VAL A 242 24.59 12.82 10.52
N LYS A 243 25.82 13.08 10.98
CA LYS A 243 26.86 13.68 10.11
C LYS A 243 27.16 12.80 8.91
N ARG A 244 27.34 11.48 9.14
CA ARG A 244 27.64 10.52 8.07
C ARG A 244 26.49 10.42 7.09
N TYR A 245 25.26 10.27 7.57
CA TYR A 245 24.08 10.22 6.72
C TYR A 245 23.96 11.48 5.84
N ARG A 246 23.99 12.65 6.44
CA ARG A 246 23.95 13.93 5.70
C ARG A 246 25.06 14.03 4.66
N HIS A 247 26.28 13.69 5.02
CA HIS A 247 27.41 13.72 4.09
C HIS A 247 27.17 12.83 2.88
N ILE A 248 26.63 11.61 3.11
CA ILE A 248 26.34 10.68 2.02
C ILE A 248 25.23 11.25 1.12
N VAL A 249 24.12 11.68 1.67
CA VAL A 249 22.95 12.13 0.91
C VAL A 249 23.20 13.47 0.21
N GLU A 250 23.85 14.43 0.86
CA GLU A 250 24.13 15.74 0.30
C GLU A 250 25.19 15.70 -0.83
N ASN A 251 26.07 14.70 -0.84
CA ASN A 251 27.08 14.52 -1.89
C ASN A 251 26.65 13.57 -3.02
N ASN A 252 25.55 12.85 -2.88
CA ASN A 252 25.06 11.90 -3.85
C ASN A 252 23.56 12.12 -4.11
N ASN A 253 23.24 12.97 -5.06
CA ASN A 253 21.84 13.17 -5.45
C ASN A 253 21.44 12.10 -6.48
N TRP A 254 21.30 10.84 -6.05
CA TRP A 254 21.00 9.69 -6.92
C TRP A 254 19.70 9.86 -7.71
N LEU A 255 18.67 10.40 -7.07
CA LEU A 255 17.37 10.60 -7.67
C LEU A 255 17.25 11.93 -8.44
N LYS A 256 18.34 12.74 -8.47
CA LYS A 256 18.36 14.06 -9.11
C LYS A 256 17.24 14.99 -8.63
N LEU A 257 16.94 14.92 -7.35
CA LEU A 257 15.88 15.69 -6.72
C LEU A 257 16.21 17.19 -6.65
N PRO A 258 15.20 18.07 -6.69
CA PRO A 258 15.34 19.47 -6.34
C PRO A 258 15.98 19.65 -4.96
N LYS A 259 16.71 20.77 -4.76
CA LYS A 259 17.48 21.04 -3.53
C LYS A 259 16.69 20.88 -2.23
N LEU A 260 15.42 21.23 -2.22
CA LEU A 260 14.58 21.08 -1.02
C LEU A 260 14.29 19.60 -0.74
N LEU A 261 13.88 18.84 -1.77
CA LEU A 261 13.54 17.43 -1.64
C LEU A 261 14.77 16.56 -1.31
N SER A 262 15.93 16.89 -1.87
CA SER A 262 17.20 16.18 -1.56
C SER A 262 17.68 16.36 -0.12
N ARG A 263 16.99 17.15 0.70
CA ARG A 263 17.29 17.44 2.10
C ARG A 263 16.07 17.30 3.00
N SER A 264 15.07 16.55 2.58
CA SER A 264 13.84 16.36 3.34
C SER A 264 13.44 14.91 3.39
N TRP A 265 12.85 14.49 4.50
CA TRP A 265 12.07 13.29 4.62
C TRP A 265 10.61 13.69 4.63
N ILE A 266 9.81 13.07 3.76
CA ILE A 266 8.41 13.40 3.57
C ILE A 266 7.59 12.13 3.75
N TYR A 267 6.51 12.23 4.49
CA TYR A 267 5.61 11.11 4.75
C TYR A 267 4.21 11.47 4.32
N PHE A 268 3.55 10.54 3.64
CA PHE A 268 2.14 10.62 3.29
C PHE A 268 1.41 9.46 3.96
N GLY A 269 0.50 9.79 4.87
CA GLY A 269 -0.43 8.81 5.41
C GLY A 269 -1.67 8.74 4.52
N ILE A 270 -1.94 7.60 3.92
CA ILE A 270 -3.12 7.35 3.08
C ILE A 270 -4.06 6.42 3.84
N PHE A 271 -5.27 6.92 4.08
CA PHE A 271 -6.26 6.17 4.85
C PHE A 271 -6.72 4.90 4.11
N PRO A 272 -6.94 3.76 4.80
CA PRO A 272 -6.83 3.60 6.25
C PRO A 272 -5.43 3.27 6.76
N ASN A 273 -4.59 2.56 6.01
CA ASN A 273 -3.44 1.85 6.58
C ASN A 273 -2.14 1.96 5.76
N PHE A 274 -2.07 2.79 4.72
CA PHE A 274 -0.87 2.90 3.90
C PHE A 274 -0.07 4.15 4.24
N VAL A 275 1.24 4.01 4.38
CA VAL A 275 2.18 5.12 4.55
C VAL A 275 3.27 5.05 3.50
N LEU A 276 3.49 6.18 2.83
CA LEU A 276 4.56 6.37 1.85
C LEU A 276 5.58 7.36 2.42
N GLY A 277 6.83 6.93 2.55
CA GLY A 277 7.96 7.77 2.92
C GLY A 277 8.84 8.07 1.72
N LEU A 278 9.09 9.33 1.44
CA LEU A 278 9.97 9.80 0.37
C LEU A 278 11.25 10.35 1.00
N TYR A 279 12.37 9.68 0.77
CA TYR A 279 13.70 10.04 1.26
C TYR A 279 14.58 10.46 0.09
N PRO A 280 15.65 11.21 0.33
CA PRO A 280 16.56 11.63 -0.74
C PRO A 280 17.19 10.49 -1.53
N GLU A 281 17.34 9.32 -0.91
CA GLU A 281 18.01 8.14 -1.47
C GLU A 281 17.08 7.00 -1.87
N CYS A 282 15.88 6.96 -1.32
CA CYS A 282 14.94 5.86 -1.58
C CYS A 282 13.51 6.27 -1.25
N ILE A 283 12.57 5.40 -1.58
CA ILE A 283 11.22 5.43 -1.02
C ILE A 283 11.03 4.24 -0.08
N ILE A 284 10.20 4.41 0.92
CA ILE A 284 9.72 3.34 1.77
C ILE A 284 8.19 3.36 1.79
N TYR A 285 7.59 2.22 2.02
CA TYR A 285 6.16 2.13 2.29
C TYR A 285 5.90 1.01 3.29
N TYR A 286 4.81 1.17 4.05
CA TYR A 286 4.29 0.15 4.95
C TYR A 286 2.78 0.26 5.11
N TYR A 287 2.14 -0.86 5.49
CA TYR A 287 0.69 -1.00 5.50
C TYR A 287 0.24 -2.13 6.42
#